data_6d8cde9d00fc6ed5625a78fbfabb347a
#
_entry.id   6d8cde9d00fc6ed5625a78fbfabb347a
#
_cell.length_a   1.000
_cell.length_b   1.000
_cell.length_c   1.000
_cell.angle_alpha   90.00
_cell.angle_beta   90.00
_cell.angle_gamma   90.00
#
_symmetry.space_group_name_H-M   'P 1'
#
loop_
_entity.id
_entity.type
_entity.pdbx_description
1 polymer ?
#
loop_
_entity_poly.entity_id
_entity_poly.type
_entity_poly.pdbx_seq_one_letter_code
_entity_poly.pdbx_strand_id
1 'polypeptide(L)'
;MTDAPRMQRLADGVWAYVQPDGGWMINNTGLVDDAGGATSIDVASTEARTRAYLAAAAQVASSPIRRVVLTHSHPDHCNGASLLPDAEIIAHRRVADDLRVPHRLAPHIFAPFVQGAATPRLPTIVFDDHLTIAPEGRRIDVRHPGTPAHTTGDAYVWLPAERVLFTGDLVFHGGTPFALSGSPAGWLRALEQMASLQPEIVVPGHGPVGGPELFAPVAEYLRFLIDAAADARSRGLSPLEAARTLDLGRFSGLAERERIVGNLHRAMAEVEGGQPDIPSAWQDMYEYNGAQPLECRA
;
A
#
# COMPACT_ATOMS: atom_id res chain seq x y z
N MET A 1 9.08 11.71 19.91
CA MET A 1 7.84 12.44 19.49
C MET A 1 7.61 12.02 18.06
N THR A 2 6.52 11.32 17.78
CA THR A 2 6.12 11.03 16.39
C THR A 2 5.75 12.37 15.74
N ASP A 3 6.33 12.68 14.59
CA ASP A 3 5.98 13.88 13.83
C ASP A 3 4.47 13.88 13.51
N ALA A 4 3.82 15.04 13.50
CA ALA A 4 2.42 15.14 13.10
C ALA A 4 2.26 14.91 11.59
N PRO A 5 1.10 14.38 11.12
CA PRO A 5 0.81 14.29 9.71
C PRO A 5 0.95 15.66 9.01
N ARG A 6 1.52 15.67 7.81
CA ARG A 6 1.80 16.93 7.10
C ARG A 6 1.68 16.81 5.58
N MET A 7 1.30 17.91 4.93
CA MET A 7 1.48 18.07 3.49
C MET A 7 2.94 18.39 3.18
N GLN A 8 3.57 17.57 2.37
CA GLN A 8 4.93 17.78 1.86
C GLN A 8 4.82 18.13 0.37
N ARG A 9 5.30 19.32 0.00
CA ARG A 9 5.37 19.72 -1.42
C ARG A 9 6.48 18.94 -2.11
N LEU A 10 6.16 18.32 -3.24
CA LEU A 10 7.10 17.53 -4.05
C LEU A 10 7.49 18.29 -5.31
N ALA A 11 6.52 18.94 -5.95
CA ALA A 11 6.70 19.80 -7.09
C ALA A 11 5.60 20.89 -7.11
N ASP A 12 5.54 21.70 -8.15
CA ASP A 12 4.45 22.67 -8.29
C ASP A 12 3.12 21.93 -8.48
N GLY A 13 2.14 22.21 -7.60
CA GLY A 13 0.85 21.53 -7.60
C GLY A 13 0.90 20.03 -7.28
N VAL A 14 2.02 19.49 -6.76
CA VAL A 14 2.18 18.07 -6.41
C VAL A 14 2.60 17.92 -4.96
N TRP A 15 1.84 17.14 -4.19
CA TRP A 15 2.00 17.01 -2.75
C TRP A 15 1.87 15.56 -2.31
N ALA A 16 2.55 15.20 -1.22
CA ALA A 16 2.29 14.00 -0.43
C ALA A 16 1.75 14.41 0.94
N TYR A 17 0.69 13.77 1.40
CA TYR A 17 0.27 13.82 2.79
C TYR A 17 0.93 12.65 3.50
N VAL A 18 1.96 12.96 4.26
CA VAL A 18 2.78 11.97 4.95
C VAL A 18 2.25 11.80 6.36
N GLN A 19 1.86 10.58 6.69
CA GLN A 19 1.44 10.19 8.04
C GLN A 19 2.59 9.46 8.72
N PRO A 20 3.07 9.96 9.87
CA PRO A 20 4.23 9.37 10.55
C PRO A 20 3.90 8.02 11.15
N ASP A 21 4.96 7.31 11.44
CA ASP A 21 5.25 5.94 11.77
C ASP A 21 4.94 4.89 10.68
N GLY A 22 3.98 5.14 9.78
CA GLY A 22 3.72 4.24 8.65
C GLY A 22 3.29 2.82 9.04
N GLY A 23 2.78 2.63 10.26
CA GLY A 23 2.30 1.35 10.76
C GLY A 23 0.99 0.88 10.13
N TRP A 24 0.42 -0.20 10.69
CA TRP A 24 -0.85 -0.74 10.21
C TRP A 24 -1.93 0.34 10.08
N MET A 25 -2.56 0.41 8.91
CA MET A 25 -3.62 1.36 8.58
C MET A 25 -3.19 2.84 8.55
N ILE A 26 -1.89 3.14 8.46
CA ILE A 26 -1.35 4.51 8.42
C ILE A 26 -0.56 4.71 7.13
N ASN A 27 -1.29 4.93 6.04
CA ASN A 27 -0.76 5.13 4.71
C ASN A 27 -0.41 6.60 4.41
N ASN A 28 0.35 6.82 3.34
CA ASN A 28 0.49 8.12 2.71
C ASN A 28 -0.57 8.31 1.61
N THR A 29 -0.94 9.56 1.34
CA THR A 29 -1.78 9.95 0.20
C THR A 29 -1.07 10.96 -0.68
N GLY A 30 -1.38 10.95 -1.97
CA GLY A 30 -0.91 11.96 -2.91
C GLY A 30 -2.01 12.97 -3.24
N LEU A 31 -1.60 14.19 -3.62
CA LEU A 31 -2.48 15.20 -4.17
C LEU A 31 -1.81 15.86 -5.37
N VAL A 32 -2.48 15.80 -6.51
CA VAL A 32 -2.09 16.52 -7.73
C VAL A 32 -3.15 17.57 -8.00
N ASP A 33 -2.78 18.83 -7.79
CA ASP A 33 -3.67 19.99 -8.01
C ASP A 33 -3.55 20.47 -9.45
N ASP A 34 -4.69 20.63 -10.09
CA ASP A 34 -4.80 21.06 -11.48
C ASP A 34 -6.07 21.90 -11.67
N ALA A 35 -6.07 22.79 -12.66
CA ALA A 35 -7.19 23.69 -12.98
C ALA A 35 -8.49 22.92 -13.31
N GLY A 36 -8.38 21.68 -13.84
CA GLY A 36 -9.51 20.78 -14.09
C GLY A 36 -10.06 20.06 -12.87
N GLY A 37 -9.55 20.36 -11.65
CA GLY A 37 -9.89 19.70 -10.40
C GLY A 37 -8.78 18.77 -9.90
N ALA A 38 -8.53 18.80 -8.60
CA ALA A 38 -7.47 18.02 -7.99
C ALA A 38 -7.74 16.50 -8.08
N THR A 39 -6.64 15.73 -8.20
CA THR A 39 -6.64 14.26 -8.14
C THR A 39 -5.97 13.83 -6.85
N SER A 40 -6.68 13.06 -6.02
CA SER A 40 -6.11 12.34 -4.88
C SER A 40 -5.54 11.01 -5.35
N ILE A 41 -4.40 10.62 -4.82
CA ILE A 41 -3.84 9.28 -4.96
C ILE A 41 -3.98 8.62 -3.60
N ASP A 42 -4.86 7.63 -3.55
CA ASP A 42 -5.40 7.06 -2.32
C ASP A 42 -6.16 8.06 -1.41
N VAL A 43 -6.67 7.53 -0.32
CA VAL A 43 -7.32 8.22 0.79
C VAL A 43 -6.82 7.57 2.08
N ALA A 44 -7.38 7.92 3.26
CA ALA A 44 -6.95 7.30 4.51
C ALA A 44 -7.94 6.24 5.03
N SER A 45 -7.51 5.49 6.05
CA SER A 45 -8.21 4.36 6.64
C SER A 45 -9.53 4.72 7.31
N THR A 46 -9.52 5.76 8.15
CA THR A 46 -10.64 6.11 9.03
C THR A 46 -11.23 7.46 8.67
N GLU A 47 -12.44 7.72 9.17
CA GLU A 47 -13.08 9.03 8.99
C GLU A 47 -12.22 10.18 9.52
N ALA A 48 -11.66 10.02 10.72
CA ALA A 48 -10.85 11.07 11.35
C ALA A 48 -9.59 11.39 10.52
N ARG A 49 -8.86 10.35 10.07
CA ARG A 49 -7.66 10.53 9.24
C ARG A 49 -7.98 11.08 7.87
N THR A 50 -9.07 10.63 7.24
CA THR A 50 -9.49 11.17 5.94
C THR A 50 -9.90 12.62 6.05
N ARG A 51 -10.65 13.02 7.10
CA ARG A 51 -11.00 14.43 7.32
C ARG A 51 -9.77 15.30 7.57
N ALA A 52 -8.78 14.79 8.31
CA ALA A 52 -7.52 15.50 8.51
C ALA A 52 -6.75 15.69 7.19
N TYR A 53 -6.68 14.66 6.36
CA TYR A 53 -6.11 14.77 5.01
C TYR A 53 -6.86 15.79 4.16
N LEU A 54 -8.19 15.72 4.08
CA LEU A 54 -9.00 16.63 3.28
C LEU A 54 -8.87 18.09 3.75
N ALA A 55 -8.79 18.32 5.05
CA ALA A 55 -8.54 19.64 5.62
C ALA A 55 -7.14 20.18 5.24
N ALA A 56 -6.12 19.32 5.28
CA ALA A 56 -4.76 19.69 4.86
C ALA A 56 -4.69 19.94 3.33
N ALA A 57 -5.35 19.11 2.53
CA ALA A 57 -5.44 19.28 1.08
C ALA A 57 -6.10 20.62 0.69
N ALA A 58 -7.17 21.00 1.37
CA ALA A 58 -7.87 22.27 1.13
C ALA A 58 -7.03 23.52 1.43
N GLN A 59 -5.92 23.40 2.15
CA GLN A 59 -5.01 24.52 2.41
C GLN A 59 -4.01 24.74 1.26
N VAL A 60 -3.81 23.74 0.40
CA VAL A 60 -2.77 23.76 -0.63
C VAL A 60 -3.31 23.62 -2.05
N ALA A 61 -4.47 23.00 -2.21
CA ALA A 61 -5.13 22.84 -3.51
C ALA A 61 -5.91 24.12 -3.89
N SER A 62 -5.82 24.50 -5.15
CA SER A 62 -6.62 25.60 -5.74
C SER A 62 -8.00 25.13 -6.19
N SER A 63 -8.19 23.82 -6.32
CA SER A 63 -9.40 23.19 -6.87
C SER A 63 -9.88 22.05 -5.95
N PRO A 64 -11.20 21.75 -5.96
CA PRO A 64 -11.71 20.59 -5.21
C PRO A 64 -11.20 19.27 -5.79
N ILE A 65 -11.08 18.26 -4.94
CA ILE A 65 -10.76 16.89 -5.37
C ILE A 65 -11.92 16.36 -6.21
N ARG A 66 -11.68 16.10 -7.48
CA ARG A 66 -12.64 15.56 -8.44
C ARG A 66 -12.39 14.11 -8.78
N ARG A 67 -11.19 13.61 -8.51
CA ARG A 67 -10.77 12.24 -8.82
C ARG A 67 -10.02 11.65 -7.65
N VAL A 68 -10.22 10.37 -7.44
CA VAL A 68 -9.43 9.54 -6.52
C VAL A 68 -8.90 8.35 -7.31
N VAL A 69 -7.60 8.20 -7.38
CA VAL A 69 -6.95 7.01 -7.89
C VAL A 69 -6.66 6.10 -6.71
N LEU A 70 -7.27 4.92 -6.67
CA LEU A 70 -6.96 3.90 -5.66
C LEU A 70 -5.83 3.03 -6.18
N THR A 71 -4.72 2.98 -5.45
CA THR A 71 -3.57 2.15 -5.82
C THR A 71 -3.87 0.68 -5.65
N HIS A 72 -4.63 0.29 -4.62
CA HIS A 72 -5.07 -1.08 -4.38
C HIS A 72 -6.27 -1.13 -3.41
N SER A 73 -6.72 -2.34 -3.04
CA SER A 73 -7.99 -2.55 -2.32
C SER A 73 -7.89 -2.54 -0.79
N HIS A 74 -6.71 -2.34 -0.20
CA HIS A 74 -6.59 -2.36 1.26
C HIS A 74 -7.31 -1.16 1.92
N PRO A 75 -7.85 -1.36 3.13
CA PRO A 75 -8.73 -0.40 3.78
C PRO A 75 -8.12 0.99 4.00
N ASP A 76 -6.84 1.04 4.28
CA ASP A 76 -6.12 2.30 4.53
C ASP A 76 -5.89 3.14 3.25
N HIS A 77 -6.05 2.55 2.09
CA HIS A 77 -5.95 3.25 0.79
C HIS A 77 -7.31 3.57 0.17
N CYS A 78 -8.39 2.89 0.58
CA CYS A 78 -9.68 3.02 -0.09
C CYS A 78 -10.86 3.45 0.78
N ASN A 79 -10.85 3.21 2.11
CA ASN A 79 -12.03 3.45 2.95
C ASN A 79 -12.49 4.91 2.97
N GLY A 80 -11.57 5.86 3.01
CA GLY A 80 -11.93 7.28 3.03
C GLY A 80 -12.66 7.79 1.78
N ALA A 81 -12.77 6.98 0.72
CA ALA A 81 -13.43 7.36 -0.52
C ALA A 81 -14.89 7.76 -0.34
N SER A 82 -15.60 7.21 0.68
CA SER A 82 -16.97 7.61 1.00
C SER A 82 -17.13 9.08 1.42
N LEU A 83 -16.05 9.71 1.89
CA LEU A 83 -16.05 11.13 2.27
C LEU A 83 -15.90 12.09 1.07
N LEU A 84 -15.72 11.53 -0.12
CA LEU A 84 -15.61 12.25 -1.40
C LEU A 84 -16.74 11.80 -2.35
N PRO A 85 -18.02 12.04 -2.02
CA PRO A 85 -19.16 11.48 -2.77
C PRO A 85 -19.20 11.92 -4.24
N ASP A 86 -18.71 13.11 -4.55
CA ASP A 86 -18.75 13.70 -5.90
C ASP A 86 -17.51 13.38 -6.74
N ALA A 87 -16.50 12.72 -6.17
CA ALA A 87 -15.30 12.35 -6.89
C ALA A 87 -15.50 11.09 -7.75
N GLU A 88 -14.89 11.08 -8.92
CA GLU A 88 -14.70 9.87 -9.72
C GLU A 88 -13.66 8.97 -9.04
N ILE A 89 -13.98 7.69 -8.89
CA ILE A 89 -13.05 6.70 -8.33
C ILE A 89 -12.44 5.90 -9.46
N ILE A 90 -11.14 5.94 -9.57
CA ILE A 90 -10.36 5.30 -10.63
C ILE A 90 -9.53 4.18 -9.98
N ALA A 91 -9.62 2.97 -10.51
CA ALA A 91 -8.82 1.85 -10.01
C ALA A 91 -8.63 0.76 -11.07
N HIS A 92 -7.66 -0.11 -10.83
CA HIS A 92 -7.52 -1.33 -11.60
C HIS A 92 -8.75 -2.25 -11.43
N ARG A 93 -9.13 -3.03 -12.46
CA ARG A 93 -10.31 -3.91 -12.45
C ARG A 93 -10.35 -4.84 -11.24
N ARG A 94 -9.21 -5.41 -10.85
CA ARG A 94 -9.15 -6.32 -9.70
C ARG A 94 -9.44 -5.64 -8.37
N VAL A 95 -9.10 -4.35 -8.22
CA VAL A 95 -9.52 -3.55 -7.04
C VAL A 95 -11.05 -3.47 -6.99
N ALA A 96 -11.70 -3.23 -8.15
CA ALA A 96 -13.16 -3.21 -8.21
C ALA A 96 -13.79 -4.56 -7.84
N ASP A 97 -13.14 -5.67 -8.19
CA ASP A 97 -13.61 -7.01 -7.85
C ASP A 97 -13.42 -7.30 -6.36
N ASP A 98 -12.24 -6.98 -5.81
CA ASP A 98 -11.94 -7.14 -4.38
C ASP A 98 -12.91 -6.34 -3.50
N LEU A 99 -13.18 -5.08 -3.84
CA LEU A 99 -14.07 -4.22 -3.06
C LEU A 99 -15.55 -4.67 -3.05
N ARG A 100 -15.95 -5.60 -3.92
CA ARG A 100 -17.27 -6.24 -3.89
C ARG A 100 -17.35 -7.34 -2.86
N VAL A 101 -16.21 -7.86 -2.41
CA VAL A 101 -16.14 -8.94 -1.43
C VAL A 101 -15.78 -8.34 -0.07
N PRO A 102 -16.66 -8.43 0.95
CA PRO A 102 -16.34 -7.89 2.26
C PRO A 102 -15.12 -8.61 2.87
N HIS A 103 -14.04 -7.89 3.07
CA HIS A 103 -12.92 -8.38 3.86
C HIS A 103 -13.31 -8.33 5.34
N ARG A 104 -13.50 -9.50 5.95
CA ARG A 104 -13.81 -9.60 7.38
C ARG A 104 -12.65 -10.30 8.07
N LEU A 105 -11.83 -9.53 8.78
CA LEU A 105 -10.90 -10.09 9.74
C LEU A 105 -11.62 -10.44 11.03
N ALA A 106 -11.14 -11.47 11.72
CA ALA A 106 -11.63 -11.79 13.05
C ALA A 106 -11.40 -10.59 14.00
N PRO A 107 -12.36 -10.22 14.85
CA PRO A 107 -12.30 -8.97 15.63
C PRO A 107 -11.09 -8.86 16.57
N HIS A 108 -10.46 -9.99 16.92
CA HIS A 108 -9.31 -10.02 17.82
C HIS A 108 -7.96 -9.78 17.14
N ILE A 109 -7.92 -9.73 15.80
CA ILE A 109 -6.65 -9.60 15.04
C ILE A 109 -6.01 -8.24 15.27
N PHE A 110 -6.78 -7.17 15.20
CA PHE A 110 -6.28 -5.82 15.46
C PHE A 110 -6.77 -5.29 16.80
N ALA A 111 -5.95 -4.46 17.45
CA ALA A 111 -6.39 -3.63 18.56
C ALA A 111 -7.55 -2.74 18.09
N PRO A 112 -8.56 -2.51 18.95
CA PRO A 112 -9.72 -1.71 18.57
C PRO A 112 -9.33 -0.30 18.13
N PHE A 113 -9.88 0.16 17.03
CA PHE A 113 -9.78 1.54 16.54
C PHE A 113 -11.13 2.04 16.03
N VAL A 114 -11.28 3.36 15.91
CA VAL A 114 -12.54 3.98 15.50
C VAL A 114 -12.54 4.20 13.99
N GLN A 115 -13.23 3.33 13.25
CA GLN A 115 -13.38 3.44 11.81
C GLN A 115 -14.17 4.71 11.39
N GLY A 116 -15.19 5.07 12.15
CA GLY A 116 -16.12 6.14 11.77
C GLY A 116 -16.97 5.74 10.56
N ALA A 117 -17.39 6.75 9.77
CA ALA A 117 -18.20 6.56 8.57
C ALA A 117 -17.38 6.22 7.30
N ALA A 118 -16.05 6.09 7.44
CA ALA A 118 -15.19 5.77 6.30
C ALA A 118 -15.46 4.35 5.79
N THR A 119 -15.83 4.24 4.51
CA THR A 119 -16.07 2.98 3.79
C THR A 119 -15.57 3.11 2.36
N PRO A 120 -15.16 2.01 1.71
CA PRO A 120 -14.74 2.09 0.33
C PRO A 120 -15.92 2.43 -0.59
N ARG A 121 -15.61 3.05 -1.72
CA ARG A 121 -16.52 3.22 -2.85
C ARG A 121 -16.05 2.36 -4.02
N LEU A 122 -16.99 1.76 -4.74
CA LEU A 122 -16.65 1.05 -5.97
C LEU A 122 -16.12 2.04 -7.01
N PRO A 123 -15.09 1.66 -7.77
CA PRO A 123 -14.58 2.47 -8.88
C PRO A 123 -15.67 2.79 -9.90
N THR A 124 -15.69 4.05 -10.36
CA THR A 124 -16.53 4.52 -11.45
C THR A 124 -15.82 4.42 -12.80
N ILE A 125 -14.49 4.42 -12.76
CA ILE A 125 -13.62 4.22 -13.91
C ILE A 125 -12.67 3.06 -13.59
N VAL A 126 -12.66 2.04 -14.44
CA VAL A 126 -11.77 0.89 -14.28
C VAL A 126 -10.83 0.77 -15.49
N PHE A 127 -9.59 0.33 -15.23
CA PHE A 127 -8.61 0.04 -16.27
C PHE A 127 -7.97 -1.34 -16.04
N ASP A 128 -7.32 -1.87 -17.06
CA ASP A 128 -6.65 -3.19 -16.99
C ASP A 128 -5.12 -3.05 -16.96
N ASP A 129 -4.54 -2.23 -17.83
CA ASP A 129 -3.07 -2.09 -17.92
C ASP A 129 -2.62 -0.69 -17.49
N HIS A 130 -3.18 0.34 -18.11
CA HIS A 130 -2.84 1.73 -17.83
C HIS A 130 -3.98 2.68 -18.18
N LEU A 131 -3.96 3.83 -17.54
CA LEU A 131 -4.83 4.97 -17.82
C LEU A 131 -3.99 6.25 -17.74
N THR A 132 -4.17 7.17 -18.70
CA THR A 132 -3.59 8.51 -18.61
C THR A 132 -4.69 9.51 -18.32
N ILE A 133 -4.52 10.27 -17.23
CA ILE A 133 -5.30 11.44 -16.90
C ILE A 133 -4.48 12.65 -17.37
N ALA A 134 -5.02 13.48 -18.24
CA ALA A 134 -4.30 14.61 -18.83
C ALA A 134 -5.12 15.89 -18.73
N PRO A 135 -5.37 16.42 -17.50
CA PRO A 135 -6.03 17.69 -17.34
C PRO A 135 -5.08 18.82 -17.77
N GLU A 136 -5.53 19.71 -18.62
CA GLU A 136 -4.91 20.99 -19.01
C GLU A 136 -3.36 21.00 -19.14
N GLY A 137 -2.79 19.90 -19.67
CA GLY A 137 -1.36 19.83 -19.98
C GLY A 137 -0.49 19.05 -18.98
N ARG A 138 -0.96 18.74 -17.78
CA ARG A 138 -0.27 17.81 -16.88
C ARG A 138 -0.65 16.38 -17.22
N ARG A 139 0.34 15.51 -17.32
CA ARG A 139 0.16 14.08 -17.56
C ARG A 139 0.31 13.29 -16.25
N ILE A 140 -0.71 12.52 -15.92
CA ILE A 140 -0.73 11.60 -14.79
C ILE A 140 -0.94 10.20 -15.36
N ASP A 141 0.09 9.37 -15.31
CA ASP A 141 0.02 7.98 -15.77
C ASP A 141 -0.29 7.06 -14.59
N VAL A 142 -1.41 6.38 -14.63
CA VAL A 142 -1.80 5.32 -13.69
C VAL A 142 -1.52 3.99 -14.34
N ARG A 143 -0.71 3.13 -13.73
CA ARG A 143 -0.24 1.88 -14.35
C ARG A 143 -0.35 0.70 -13.40
N HIS A 144 -0.88 -0.41 -13.91
CA HIS A 144 -0.74 -1.72 -13.27
C HIS A 144 0.61 -2.34 -13.67
N PRO A 145 1.36 -2.99 -12.76
CA PRO A 145 2.65 -3.59 -13.08
C PRO A 145 2.59 -4.85 -13.99
N GLY A 146 1.39 -5.24 -14.46
CA GLY A 146 1.19 -6.42 -15.31
C GLY A 146 1.36 -7.76 -14.58
N THR A 147 1.49 -7.74 -13.27
CA THR A 147 1.70 -8.92 -12.42
C THR A 147 1.14 -8.64 -11.02
N PRO A 148 0.59 -9.65 -10.31
CA PRO A 148 0.38 -9.52 -8.87
C PRO A 148 1.69 -9.14 -8.16
N ALA A 149 1.62 -8.25 -7.17
CA ALA A 149 2.78 -7.77 -6.41
C ALA A 149 2.47 -7.71 -4.91
N HIS A 150 2.08 -6.55 -4.36
CA HIS A 150 1.57 -6.44 -2.99
C HIS A 150 0.15 -7.03 -2.89
N THR A 151 -0.68 -6.73 -3.89
CA THR A 151 -1.99 -7.35 -4.15
C THR A 151 -2.06 -7.87 -5.59
N THR A 152 -3.24 -8.31 -6.03
CA THR A 152 -3.46 -8.68 -7.43
C THR A 152 -3.78 -7.49 -8.32
N GLY A 153 -4.19 -6.35 -7.74
CA GLY A 153 -4.72 -5.18 -8.44
C GLY A 153 -3.93 -3.90 -8.22
N ASP A 154 -2.65 -4.01 -7.85
CA ASP A 154 -1.82 -2.84 -7.57
C ASP A 154 -1.71 -1.89 -8.77
N ALA A 155 -1.67 -0.61 -8.46
CA ALA A 155 -1.34 0.45 -9.40
C ALA A 155 -0.33 1.42 -8.78
N TYR A 156 0.50 2.00 -9.61
CA TYR A 156 1.34 3.13 -9.25
C TYR A 156 1.02 4.33 -10.13
N VAL A 157 1.27 5.54 -9.63
CA VAL A 157 0.98 6.77 -10.35
C VAL A 157 2.28 7.50 -10.65
N TRP A 158 2.53 7.71 -11.95
CA TRP A 158 3.72 8.35 -12.46
C TRP A 158 3.43 9.74 -13.03
N LEU A 159 4.17 10.74 -12.59
CA LEU A 159 4.16 12.11 -13.10
C LEU A 159 5.45 12.36 -13.88
N PRO A 160 5.46 12.16 -15.20
CA PRO A 160 6.70 12.14 -15.98
C PRO A 160 7.43 13.48 -16.03
N ALA A 161 6.71 14.59 -16.02
CA ALA A 161 7.31 15.92 -16.06
C ALA A 161 8.00 16.27 -14.72
N GLU A 162 7.40 15.91 -13.62
CA GLU A 162 7.88 16.16 -12.26
C GLU A 162 8.83 15.07 -11.76
N ARG A 163 8.89 13.93 -12.45
CA ARG A 163 9.62 12.72 -12.06
C ARG A 163 9.25 12.22 -10.65
N VAL A 164 7.97 12.38 -10.31
CA VAL A 164 7.39 11.93 -9.04
C VAL A 164 6.63 10.62 -9.26
N LEU A 165 6.90 9.63 -8.42
CA LEU A 165 6.25 8.34 -8.43
C LEU A 165 5.54 8.08 -7.09
N PHE A 166 4.23 7.89 -7.13
CA PHE A 166 3.44 7.37 -6.01
C PHE A 166 3.27 5.87 -6.22
N THR A 167 3.75 5.09 -5.28
CA THR A 167 3.87 3.64 -5.45
C THR A 167 2.75 2.84 -4.81
N GLY A 168 1.90 3.48 -3.97
CA GLY A 168 1.11 2.68 -3.04
C GLY A 168 2.02 1.72 -2.27
N ASP A 169 1.51 0.59 -1.89
CA ASP A 169 2.22 -0.41 -1.09
C ASP A 169 3.21 -1.28 -1.87
N LEU A 170 3.53 -0.88 -3.10
CA LEU A 170 4.67 -1.45 -3.83
C LEU A 170 6.02 -0.99 -3.23
N VAL A 171 6.03 0.04 -2.38
CA VAL A 171 7.20 0.46 -1.61
C VAL A 171 6.78 0.79 -0.18
N PHE A 172 7.53 0.23 0.77
CA PHE A 172 7.50 0.54 2.20
C PHE A 172 8.81 1.18 2.62
N HIS A 173 8.77 2.19 3.46
CA HIS A 173 9.96 2.83 4.01
C HIS A 173 9.96 2.71 5.54
N GLY A 174 10.78 1.79 6.06
CA GLY A 174 10.91 1.51 7.50
C GLY A 174 9.94 0.47 8.06
N GLY A 175 8.87 0.13 7.33
CA GLY A 175 7.95 -0.96 7.65
C GLY A 175 8.30 -2.25 6.92
N THR A 176 7.90 -3.39 7.49
CA THR A 176 8.00 -4.70 6.84
C THR A 176 7.05 -4.73 5.64
N PRO A 177 7.52 -4.97 4.39
CA PRO A 177 6.62 -5.17 3.25
C PRO A 177 5.63 -6.29 3.52
N PHE A 178 4.39 -6.18 2.99
CA PHE A 178 3.35 -7.18 3.26
C PHE A 178 2.85 -7.82 1.96
N ALA A 179 3.13 -9.10 1.75
CA ALA A 179 2.92 -9.80 0.49
C ALA A 179 1.71 -10.76 0.47
N LEU A 180 0.97 -10.89 1.58
CA LEU A 180 -0.04 -11.95 1.78
C LEU A 180 -1.06 -12.04 0.63
N SER A 181 -1.50 -10.90 0.08
CA SER A 181 -2.51 -10.82 -0.98
C SER A 181 -1.93 -10.81 -2.40
N GLY A 182 -0.62 -10.90 -2.56
CA GLY A 182 0.06 -10.70 -3.83
C GLY A 182 0.98 -11.84 -4.27
N SER A 183 2.18 -11.47 -4.74
CA SER A 183 3.23 -12.37 -5.24
C SER A 183 4.60 -11.76 -4.99
N PRO A 184 5.44 -12.31 -4.10
CA PRO A 184 6.81 -11.84 -3.90
C PRO A 184 7.64 -11.81 -5.20
N ALA A 185 7.54 -12.83 -6.05
CA ALA A 185 8.24 -12.88 -7.33
C ALA A 185 7.71 -11.85 -8.34
N GLY A 186 6.39 -11.65 -8.38
CA GLY A 186 5.77 -10.62 -9.20
C GLY A 186 6.14 -9.21 -8.73
N TRP A 187 6.24 -9.02 -7.44
CA TRP A 187 6.60 -7.73 -6.84
C TRP A 187 8.04 -7.31 -7.19
N LEU A 188 8.98 -8.25 -7.25
CA LEU A 188 10.33 -7.94 -7.75
C LEU A 188 10.30 -7.36 -9.18
N ARG A 189 9.48 -7.93 -10.08
CA ARG A 189 9.30 -7.40 -11.44
C ARG A 189 8.64 -6.01 -11.45
N ALA A 190 7.67 -5.77 -10.56
CA ALA A 190 7.05 -4.46 -10.41
C ALA A 190 8.05 -3.39 -9.99
N LEU A 191 8.95 -3.70 -9.05
CA LEU A 191 10.02 -2.80 -8.62
C LEU A 191 10.99 -2.47 -9.76
N GLU A 192 11.38 -3.45 -10.57
CA GLU A 192 12.23 -3.24 -11.75
C GLU A 192 11.57 -2.30 -12.78
N GLN A 193 10.26 -2.48 -13.05
CA GLN A 193 9.52 -1.58 -13.93
C GLN A 193 9.48 -0.15 -13.40
N MET A 194 9.17 0.03 -12.12
CA MET A 194 9.14 1.35 -11.51
C MET A 194 10.51 2.03 -11.51
N ALA A 195 11.57 1.27 -11.22
CA ALA A 195 12.94 1.79 -11.27
C ALA A 195 13.36 2.22 -12.69
N SER A 196 12.86 1.54 -13.74
CA SER A 196 13.13 1.90 -15.14
C SER A 196 12.56 3.26 -15.56
N LEU A 197 11.57 3.78 -14.84
CA LEU A 197 11.02 5.13 -15.03
C LEU A 197 12.00 6.22 -14.57
N GLN A 198 13.01 5.86 -13.79
CA GLN A 198 14.00 6.77 -13.22
C GLN A 198 13.36 7.91 -12.43
N PRO A 199 12.48 7.64 -11.45
CA PRO A 199 11.90 8.68 -10.62
C PRO A 199 12.99 9.41 -9.83
N GLU A 200 12.75 10.71 -9.56
CA GLU A 200 13.59 11.48 -8.62
C GLU A 200 13.01 11.48 -7.22
N ILE A 201 11.67 11.44 -7.13
CA ILE A 201 10.95 11.38 -5.87
C ILE A 201 10.05 10.14 -5.89
N VAL A 202 10.12 9.36 -4.82
CA VAL A 202 9.29 8.16 -4.59
C VAL A 202 8.47 8.38 -3.32
N VAL A 203 7.15 8.34 -3.46
CA VAL A 203 6.20 8.39 -2.35
C VAL A 203 5.76 6.96 -2.06
N PRO A 204 6.24 6.33 -0.97
CA PRO A 204 5.82 4.99 -0.58
C PRO A 204 4.39 4.99 -0.05
N GLY A 205 3.73 3.85 -0.03
CA GLY A 205 2.44 3.69 0.63
C GLY A 205 2.55 3.96 2.13
N HIS A 206 3.65 3.56 2.75
CA HIS A 206 3.92 3.74 4.16
C HIS A 206 5.34 4.26 4.41
N GLY A 207 5.46 5.17 5.37
CA GLY A 207 6.73 5.74 5.81
C GLY A 207 7.16 7.02 5.06
N PRO A 208 8.36 7.55 5.31
CA PRO A 208 8.80 8.82 4.74
C PRO A 208 8.98 8.79 3.22
N VAL A 209 8.75 9.92 2.56
CA VAL A 209 9.10 10.15 1.15
C VAL A 209 10.61 10.03 0.98
N GLY A 210 11.05 9.48 -0.13
CA GLY A 210 12.46 9.34 -0.51
C GLY A 210 12.68 9.42 -2.01
N GLY A 211 13.74 8.81 -2.49
CA GLY A 211 14.11 8.69 -3.90
C GLY A 211 14.14 7.22 -4.34
N PRO A 212 14.79 6.94 -5.49
CA PRO A 212 14.90 5.59 -6.06
C PRO A 212 15.65 4.60 -5.15
N GLU A 213 16.40 5.07 -4.17
CA GLU A 213 17.06 4.22 -3.15
C GLU A 213 16.08 3.37 -2.35
N LEU A 214 14.78 3.72 -2.31
CA LEU A 214 13.74 2.97 -1.59
C LEU A 214 13.41 1.62 -2.25
N PHE A 215 13.72 1.42 -3.53
CA PHE A 215 13.42 0.16 -4.21
C PHE A 215 14.31 -1.00 -3.73
N ALA A 216 15.59 -0.74 -3.50
CA ALA A 216 16.55 -1.78 -3.16
C ALA A 216 16.22 -2.50 -1.84
N PRO A 217 15.92 -1.82 -0.72
CA PRO A 217 15.56 -2.49 0.53
C PRO A 217 14.33 -3.40 0.42
N VAL A 218 13.29 -2.99 -0.34
CA VAL A 218 12.10 -3.81 -0.58
C VAL A 218 12.47 -5.03 -1.42
N ALA A 219 13.23 -4.86 -2.51
CA ALA A 219 13.67 -5.97 -3.36
C ALA A 219 14.55 -6.98 -2.60
N GLU A 220 15.41 -6.50 -1.72
CA GLU A 220 16.26 -7.35 -0.88
C GLU A 220 15.44 -8.13 0.14
N TYR A 221 14.43 -7.50 0.76
CA TYR A 221 13.50 -8.19 1.66
C TYR A 221 12.70 -9.28 0.93
N LEU A 222 12.20 -9.00 -0.28
CA LEU A 222 11.44 -9.98 -1.05
C LEU A 222 12.29 -11.19 -1.47
N ARG A 223 13.56 -10.97 -1.85
CA ARG A 223 14.51 -12.08 -2.12
C ARG A 223 14.76 -12.92 -0.87
N PHE A 224 15.05 -12.25 0.26
CA PHE A 224 15.19 -12.91 1.55
C PHE A 224 13.95 -13.74 1.90
N LEU A 225 12.75 -13.23 1.70
CA LEU A 225 11.50 -13.93 1.95
C LEU A 225 11.36 -15.19 1.07
N ILE A 226 11.68 -15.09 -0.22
CA ILE A 226 11.61 -16.21 -1.17
C ILE A 226 12.59 -17.33 -0.74
N ASP A 227 13.82 -16.96 -0.39
CA ASP A 227 14.84 -17.90 0.07
C ASP A 227 14.43 -18.57 1.39
N ALA A 228 13.91 -17.79 2.35
CA ALA A 228 13.41 -18.29 3.63
C ALA A 228 12.23 -19.27 3.45
N ALA A 229 11.32 -19.00 2.52
CA ALA A 229 10.21 -19.88 2.22
C ALA A 229 10.67 -21.20 1.60
N ALA A 230 11.66 -21.16 0.71
CA ALA A 230 12.26 -22.38 0.11
C ALA A 230 12.98 -23.23 1.17
N ASP A 231 13.76 -22.62 2.06
CA ASP A 231 14.42 -23.33 3.18
C ASP A 231 13.38 -23.97 4.12
N ALA A 232 12.39 -23.19 4.57
CA ALA A 232 11.34 -23.67 5.46
C ALA A 232 10.61 -24.89 4.89
N ARG A 233 10.27 -24.85 3.59
CA ARG A 233 9.67 -26.01 2.90
C ARG A 233 10.57 -27.22 2.88
N SER A 234 11.85 -27.04 2.56
CA SER A 234 12.82 -28.15 2.53
C SER A 234 12.94 -28.86 3.88
N ARG A 235 12.67 -28.13 4.97
CA ARG A 235 12.70 -28.61 6.35
C ARG A 235 11.33 -29.07 6.87
N GLY A 236 10.27 -28.97 6.07
CA GLY A 236 8.90 -29.36 6.46
C GLY A 236 8.28 -28.49 7.55
N LEU A 237 8.71 -27.22 7.66
CA LEU A 237 8.18 -26.27 8.65
C LEU A 237 6.89 -25.63 8.15
N SER A 238 5.96 -25.39 9.08
CA SER A 238 4.84 -24.48 8.84
C SER A 238 5.30 -23.02 8.74
N PRO A 239 4.52 -22.10 8.16
CA PRO A 239 4.87 -20.68 8.11
C PRO A 239 5.16 -20.06 9.48
N LEU A 240 4.37 -20.42 10.50
CA LEU A 240 4.55 -19.92 11.86
C LEU A 240 5.84 -20.48 12.51
N GLU A 241 6.13 -21.78 12.34
CA GLU A 241 7.38 -22.37 12.85
C GLU A 241 8.60 -21.75 12.16
N ALA A 242 8.52 -21.55 10.85
CA ALA A 242 9.55 -20.89 10.09
C ALA A 242 9.79 -19.45 10.61
N ALA A 243 8.73 -18.65 10.77
CA ALA A 243 8.85 -17.28 11.27
C ALA A 243 9.49 -17.19 12.67
N ARG A 244 9.17 -18.16 13.57
CA ARG A 244 9.72 -18.20 14.93
C ARG A 244 11.19 -18.55 14.99
N THR A 245 11.71 -19.27 14.00
CA THR A 245 13.10 -19.73 13.93
C THR A 245 13.97 -18.95 12.96
N LEU A 246 13.37 -18.09 12.13
CA LEU A 246 14.05 -17.31 11.11
C LEU A 246 14.85 -16.17 11.74
N ASP A 247 16.14 -16.11 11.42
CA ASP A 247 16.96 -14.94 11.72
C ASP A 247 16.66 -13.84 10.66
N LEU A 248 16.00 -12.77 11.10
CA LEU A 248 15.68 -11.63 10.24
C LEU A 248 16.90 -10.76 9.89
N GLY A 249 18.05 -10.97 10.57
CA GLY A 249 19.27 -10.24 10.31
C GLY A 249 19.03 -8.71 10.26
N ARG A 250 19.42 -8.08 9.15
CA ARG A 250 19.24 -6.64 8.93
C ARG A 250 17.79 -6.16 8.86
N PHE A 251 16.82 -7.06 8.66
CA PHE A 251 15.39 -6.73 8.61
C PHE A 251 14.74 -6.73 10.00
N SER A 252 15.48 -7.11 11.05
CA SER A 252 14.96 -7.15 12.42
C SER A 252 14.52 -5.79 12.98
N GLY A 253 15.01 -4.69 12.39
CA GLY A 253 14.65 -3.32 12.75
C GLY A 253 13.41 -2.74 12.03
N LEU A 254 12.81 -3.49 11.09
CA LEU A 254 11.59 -3.05 10.41
C LEU A 254 10.39 -3.10 11.37
N ALA A 255 9.49 -2.13 11.24
CA ALA A 255 8.22 -2.12 11.97
C ALA A 255 7.31 -3.28 11.51
N GLU A 256 6.31 -3.62 12.33
CA GLU A 256 5.34 -4.70 12.06
C GLU A 256 5.98 -6.02 11.64
N ARG A 257 6.84 -6.51 12.51
CA ARG A 257 7.63 -7.75 12.30
C ARG A 257 6.76 -8.99 12.10
N GLU A 258 5.57 -9.01 12.64
CA GLU A 258 4.59 -10.10 12.50
C GLU A 258 4.13 -10.31 11.05
N ARG A 259 4.28 -9.31 10.16
CA ARG A 259 4.02 -9.46 8.72
C ARG A 259 4.84 -10.57 8.08
N ILE A 260 5.99 -10.94 8.66
CA ILE A 260 6.81 -12.06 8.15
C ILE A 260 6.03 -13.37 8.09
N VAL A 261 5.10 -13.61 9.03
CA VAL A 261 4.29 -14.83 9.06
C VAL A 261 3.34 -14.87 7.84
N GLY A 262 2.56 -13.83 7.63
CA GLY A 262 1.69 -13.70 6.46
C GLY A 262 2.47 -13.79 5.14
N ASN A 263 3.65 -13.19 5.11
CA ASN A 263 4.56 -13.23 3.97
C ASN A 263 5.06 -14.64 3.67
N LEU A 264 5.40 -15.43 4.71
CA LEU A 264 5.79 -16.84 4.57
C LEU A 264 4.62 -17.72 4.10
N HIS A 265 3.39 -17.50 4.60
CA HIS A 265 2.20 -18.16 4.06
C HIS A 265 2.08 -17.94 2.56
N ARG A 266 2.26 -16.69 2.08
CA ARG A 266 2.18 -16.37 0.66
C ARG A 266 3.34 -16.97 -0.14
N ALA A 267 4.57 -16.78 0.32
CA ALA A 267 5.74 -17.24 -0.42
C ALA A 267 5.81 -18.78 -0.52
N MET A 268 5.47 -19.49 0.56
CA MET A 268 5.43 -20.96 0.54
C MET A 268 4.32 -21.48 -0.37
N ALA A 269 3.12 -20.89 -0.33
CA ALA A 269 2.03 -21.23 -1.24
C ALA A 269 2.38 -20.94 -2.70
N GLU A 270 3.10 -19.85 -2.98
CA GLU A 270 3.53 -19.51 -4.35
C GLU A 270 4.50 -20.54 -4.92
N VAL A 271 5.46 -21.02 -4.11
CA VAL A 271 6.37 -22.11 -4.51
C VAL A 271 5.59 -23.38 -4.86
N GLU A 272 4.45 -23.64 -4.23
CA GLU A 272 3.56 -24.78 -4.52
C GLU A 272 2.62 -24.55 -5.71
N GLY A 273 2.60 -23.34 -6.27
CA GLY A 273 1.64 -22.95 -7.28
C GLY A 273 0.21 -22.78 -6.74
N GLY A 274 0.07 -22.62 -5.40
CA GLY A 274 -1.20 -22.50 -4.68
C GLY A 274 -1.51 -21.09 -4.18
N GLN A 275 -2.57 -21.03 -3.35
CA GLN A 275 -2.96 -19.82 -2.62
C GLN A 275 -2.82 -20.04 -1.11
N PRO A 276 -2.46 -19.00 -0.32
CA PRO A 276 -2.39 -19.11 1.11
C PRO A 276 -3.80 -19.24 1.72
N ASP A 277 -3.88 -19.93 2.85
CA ASP A 277 -5.07 -19.85 3.71
C ASP A 277 -5.05 -18.54 4.48
N ILE A 278 -5.82 -17.57 4.00
CA ILE A 278 -5.84 -16.19 4.56
C ILE A 278 -6.27 -16.17 6.03
N PRO A 279 -7.36 -16.86 6.46
CA PRO A 279 -7.71 -16.95 7.87
C PRO A 279 -6.59 -17.49 8.74
N SER A 280 -5.95 -18.59 8.34
CA SER A 280 -4.81 -19.17 9.08
C SER A 280 -3.62 -18.23 9.14
N ALA A 281 -3.31 -17.50 8.06
CA ALA A 281 -2.22 -16.54 8.02
C ALA A 281 -2.41 -15.42 9.05
N TRP A 282 -3.63 -14.87 9.16
CA TRP A 282 -3.95 -13.84 10.16
C TRP A 282 -3.91 -14.37 11.59
N GLN A 283 -4.40 -15.60 11.81
CA GLN A 283 -4.34 -16.26 13.12
C GLN A 283 -2.89 -16.51 13.55
N ASP A 284 -2.04 -16.99 12.64
CA ASP A 284 -0.63 -17.23 12.89
C ASP A 284 0.14 -15.93 13.17
N MET A 285 -0.21 -14.80 12.50
CA MET A 285 0.34 -13.48 12.81
C MET A 285 -0.01 -13.04 14.24
N TYR A 286 -1.28 -13.23 14.65
CA TYR A 286 -1.71 -12.97 16.02
C TYR A 286 -0.94 -13.82 17.03
N GLU A 287 -0.76 -15.12 16.76
CA GLU A 287 0.03 -16.01 17.62
C GLU A 287 1.52 -15.65 17.67
N TYR A 288 2.10 -15.24 16.55
CA TYR A 288 3.47 -14.75 16.50
C TYR A 288 3.65 -13.48 17.33
N ASN A 289 2.66 -12.62 17.37
CA ASN A 289 2.61 -11.41 18.21
C ASN A 289 2.31 -11.73 19.71
N GLY A 290 2.50 -12.95 20.15
CA GLY A 290 2.30 -13.36 21.54
C GLY A 290 0.84 -13.49 21.94
N ALA A 291 -0.06 -13.80 21.00
CA ALA A 291 -1.51 -13.83 21.16
C ALA A 291 -2.07 -12.49 21.70
N GLN A 292 -1.47 -11.40 21.23
CA GLN A 292 -1.95 -10.04 21.44
C GLN A 292 -2.43 -9.45 20.12
N PRO A 293 -3.48 -8.62 20.12
CA PRO A 293 -3.91 -7.91 18.92
C PRO A 293 -2.77 -7.13 18.29
N LEU A 294 -2.74 -7.10 16.96
CA LEU A 294 -1.80 -6.28 16.21
C LEU A 294 -2.07 -4.79 16.49
N GLU A 295 -1.03 -4.02 16.72
CA GLU A 295 -1.18 -2.60 17.03
C GLU A 295 -1.70 -1.85 15.78
N CYS A 296 -2.82 -1.14 15.94
CA CYS A 296 -3.40 -0.28 14.92
C CYS A 296 -3.63 1.10 15.52
N ARG A 297 -2.97 2.11 14.97
CA ARG A 297 -3.06 3.51 15.43
C ARG A 297 -3.89 4.40 14.50
N ALA A 298 -4.76 3.77 13.70
CA ALA A 298 -5.60 4.45 12.71
C ALA A 298 -6.62 5.41 13.34
#